data_174d9d9d58533842ed1924c8645885ba
#
_entry.id   174d9d9d58533842ed1924c8645885ba
#
_cell.length_a   1.000
_cell.length_b   1.000
_cell.length_c   1.000
_cell.angle_alpha   90.00
_cell.angle_beta   90.00
_cell.angle_gamma   90.00
#
_symmetry.space_group_name_H-M   'P 1'
#
loop_
_entity.id
_entity.type
_entity.pdbx_description
1 polymer ?
#
loop_
_entity_poly.entity_id
_entity_poly.type
_entity_poly.pdbx_seq_one_letter_code
_entity_poly.pdbx_strand_id
1 'polypeptide(L)'
;MIAVTVDGIRVELEEGATILTAAKQAGRWVPTLCYDERQAPFGACRVCMVAVEGAPKPLPACTTPCRDGMEISTEDAIARRVAVSVVELVLSELPAAPAAHTELAQVADRLAVTGEPRWPGTVHEVEHDYRHPYLAFEHELCISCGRCVRACDEVQGAFALTATGRGFGANVTAGLDSGFRDSTCVSCGACADTCPTDAITEITLLDGLERNGSREQRAL
;
A
#
# COMPACT_ATOMS: atom_id res chain seq x y z
N MET A 1 -17.33 -8.99 -23.83
CA MET A 1 -17.56 -7.57 -23.42
C MET A 1 -18.74 -7.55 -22.45
N ILE A 2 -18.64 -6.80 -21.38
CA ILE A 2 -19.70 -6.54 -20.41
C ILE A 2 -19.89 -5.01 -20.30
N ALA A 3 -21.07 -4.56 -19.93
CA ALA A 3 -21.35 -3.15 -19.69
C ALA A 3 -21.75 -2.95 -18.23
N VAL A 4 -21.16 -1.95 -17.58
CA VAL A 4 -21.48 -1.56 -16.20
C VAL A 4 -21.71 -0.06 -16.13
N THR A 5 -22.37 0.41 -15.07
CA THR A 5 -22.55 1.83 -14.81
C THR A 5 -21.77 2.22 -13.54
N VAL A 6 -20.95 3.26 -13.62
CA VAL A 6 -20.19 3.80 -12.48
C VAL A 6 -20.61 5.26 -12.26
N ASP A 7 -21.27 5.56 -11.16
CA ASP A 7 -21.82 6.88 -10.83
C ASP A 7 -22.60 7.49 -12.00
N GLY A 8 -23.46 6.68 -12.65
CA GLY A 8 -24.26 7.07 -13.79
C GLY A 8 -23.54 7.08 -15.16
N ILE A 9 -22.24 6.78 -15.20
CA ILE A 9 -21.44 6.70 -16.44
C ILE A 9 -21.38 5.24 -16.90
N ARG A 10 -21.90 4.95 -18.10
CA ARG A 10 -21.80 3.61 -18.71
C ARG A 10 -20.41 3.39 -19.29
N VAL A 11 -19.80 2.27 -18.95
CA VAL A 11 -18.51 1.81 -19.48
C VAL A 11 -18.61 0.38 -20.00
N GLU A 12 -17.88 0.08 -21.05
CA GLU A 12 -17.78 -1.26 -21.64
C GLU A 12 -16.40 -1.83 -21.33
N LEU A 13 -16.35 -3.07 -20.86
CA LEU A 13 -15.16 -3.72 -20.35
C LEU A 13 -15.03 -5.13 -20.90
N GLU A 14 -13.82 -5.65 -20.85
CA GLU A 14 -13.59 -7.08 -21.05
C GLU A 14 -14.12 -7.86 -19.84
N GLU A 15 -14.58 -9.09 -20.09
CA GLU A 15 -14.98 -10.00 -19.01
C GLU A 15 -13.80 -10.28 -18.07
N GLY A 16 -14.04 -10.23 -16.77
CA GLY A 16 -13.01 -10.37 -15.75
C GLY A 16 -12.36 -9.06 -15.29
N ALA A 17 -12.63 -7.91 -15.95
CA ALA A 17 -12.18 -6.61 -15.47
C ALA A 17 -12.75 -6.32 -14.08
N THR A 18 -11.95 -5.67 -13.22
CA THR A 18 -12.35 -5.34 -11.85
C THR A 18 -13.16 -4.04 -11.81
N ILE A 19 -13.90 -3.84 -10.70
CA ILE A 19 -14.61 -2.57 -10.45
C ILE A 19 -13.62 -1.38 -10.45
N LEU A 20 -12.40 -1.56 -9.98
CA LEU A 20 -11.37 -0.52 -10.02
C LEU A 20 -11.02 -0.12 -11.45
N THR A 21 -10.94 -1.09 -12.36
CA THR A 21 -10.73 -0.84 -13.80
C THR A 21 -11.91 -0.06 -14.38
N ALA A 22 -13.14 -0.45 -14.04
CA ALA A 22 -14.35 0.27 -14.47
C ALA A 22 -14.36 1.72 -13.97
N ALA A 23 -14.02 1.95 -12.71
CA ALA A 23 -13.95 3.28 -12.12
C ALA A 23 -12.90 4.16 -12.82
N LYS A 24 -11.68 3.61 -13.06
CA LYS A 24 -10.63 4.30 -13.81
C LYS A 24 -11.11 4.70 -15.21
N GLN A 25 -11.78 3.80 -15.93
CA GLN A 25 -12.29 4.05 -17.27
C GLN A 25 -13.44 5.08 -17.29
N ALA A 26 -14.26 5.11 -16.24
CA ALA A 26 -15.27 6.13 -16.02
C ALA A 26 -14.71 7.49 -15.57
N GLY A 27 -13.40 7.62 -15.39
CA GLY A 27 -12.77 8.83 -14.86
C GLY A 27 -13.07 9.07 -13.38
N ARG A 28 -13.46 8.02 -12.64
CA ARG A 28 -13.77 8.09 -11.21
C ARG A 28 -12.59 7.64 -10.37
N TRP A 29 -12.34 8.39 -9.30
CA TRP A 29 -11.27 8.05 -8.37
C TRP A 29 -11.77 7.11 -7.28
N VAL A 30 -11.05 6.02 -7.08
CA VAL A 30 -11.21 5.11 -5.95
C VAL A 30 -9.88 5.02 -5.22
N PRO A 31 -9.83 5.27 -3.89
CA PRO A 31 -8.58 5.24 -3.15
C PRO A 31 -8.00 3.82 -3.10
N THR A 32 -6.68 3.72 -3.20
CA THR A 32 -5.95 2.44 -3.08
C THR A 32 -4.67 2.63 -2.29
N LEU A 33 -4.23 1.60 -1.54
CA LEU A 33 -2.92 1.57 -0.88
C LEU A 33 -2.19 0.25 -1.13
N CYS A 34 -2.90 -0.90 -1.12
CA CYS A 34 -2.28 -2.20 -1.37
C CYS A 34 -2.36 -2.65 -2.84
N TYR A 35 -2.88 -1.83 -3.73
CA TYR A 35 -2.98 -2.11 -5.17
C TYR A 35 -1.83 -1.45 -5.93
N ASP A 36 -1.21 -2.20 -6.82
CA ASP A 36 -0.29 -1.74 -7.86
C ASP A 36 -0.68 -2.45 -9.15
N GLU A 37 -0.74 -1.73 -10.26
CA GLU A 37 -1.20 -2.29 -11.55
C GLU A 37 -0.25 -3.32 -12.16
N ARG A 38 1.00 -3.36 -11.68
CA ARG A 38 2.03 -4.34 -12.09
C ARG A 38 1.91 -5.67 -11.37
N GLN A 39 1.02 -5.78 -10.38
CA GLN A 39 0.89 -6.91 -9.47
C GLN A 39 -0.54 -7.45 -9.47
N ALA A 40 -0.71 -8.74 -9.18
CA ALA A 40 -2.04 -9.32 -8.99
C ALA A 40 -2.79 -8.59 -7.86
N PRO A 41 -4.10 -8.30 -8.00
CA PRO A 41 -4.88 -7.64 -6.95
C PRO A 41 -4.92 -8.48 -5.66
N PHE A 42 -4.57 -7.88 -4.53
CA PHE A 42 -4.48 -8.57 -3.24
C PHE A 42 -5.67 -8.32 -2.30
N GLY A 43 -6.23 -7.10 -2.31
CA GLY A 43 -7.42 -6.75 -1.55
C GLY A 43 -7.22 -6.70 -0.02
N ALA A 44 -6.01 -6.44 0.49
CA ALA A 44 -5.71 -6.46 1.92
C ALA A 44 -6.23 -5.22 2.67
N CYS A 45 -5.93 -4.01 2.22
CA CYS A 45 -6.10 -2.78 2.99
C CYS A 45 -7.55 -2.31 3.17
N ARG A 46 -8.48 -2.72 2.30
CA ARG A 46 -9.89 -2.30 2.33
C ARG A 46 -10.14 -0.79 2.18
N VAL A 47 -9.21 -0.05 1.63
CA VAL A 47 -9.39 1.38 1.34
C VAL A 47 -10.24 1.59 0.09
N CYS A 48 -10.17 0.68 -0.89
CA CYS A 48 -10.86 0.77 -2.19
C CYS A 48 -12.33 0.30 -2.17
N MET A 49 -13.04 0.49 -1.06
CA MET A 49 -14.44 0.06 -0.96
C MET A 49 -15.36 0.92 -1.81
N VAL A 50 -16.33 0.28 -2.48
CA VAL A 50 -17.39 0.92 -3.29
C VAL A 50 -18.72 0.23 -3.02
N ALA A 51 -19.82 0.93 -3.24
CA ALA A 51 -21.13 0.30 -3.21
C ALA A 51 -21.49 -0.30 -4.57
N VAL A 52 -22.21 -1.42 -4.52
CA VAL A 52 -22.77 -2.07 -5.71
C VAL A 52 -24.26 -2.31 -5.43
N GLU A 53 -25.12 -1.93 -6.37
CA GLU A 53 -26.55 -2.12 -6.21
C GLU A 53 -26.90 -3.60 -5.97
N GLY A 54 -27.76 -3.86 -5.00
CA GLY A 54 -28.13 -5.22 -4.57
C GLY A 54 -27.11 -5.91 -3.66
N ALA A 55 -25.90 -5.35 -3.45
CA ALA A 55 -24.95 -5.91 -2.48
C ALA A 55 -25.28 -5.41 -1.06
N PRO A 56 -25.27 -6.31 -0.04
CA PRO A 56 -25.64 -5.94 1.34
C PRO A 56 -24.57 -5.09 2.06
N LYS A 57 -23.38 -4.97 1.49
CA LYS A 57 -22.23 -4.23 2.03
C LYS A 57 -21.31 -3.76 0.91
N PRO A 58 -20.51 -2.72 1.11
CA PRO A 58 -19.48 -2.31 0.16
C PRO A 58 -18.50 -3.44 -0.20
N LEU A 59 -18.03 -3.42 -1.44
CA LEU A 59 -17.11 -4.40 -2.01
C LEU A 59 -15.76 -3.76 -2.33
N PRO A 60 -14.63 -4.51 -2.24
CA PRO A 60 -13.32 -3.99 -2.61
C PRO A 60 -13.18 -3.90 -4.12
N ALA A 61 -13.07 -2.69 -4.66
CA ALA A 61 -13.03 -2.45 -6.10
C ALA A 61 -11.83 -3.14 -6.80
N CYS A 62 -10.69 -3.24 -6.14
CA CYS A 62 -9.47 -3.80 -6.74
C CYS A 62 -9.54 -5.32 -7.02
N THR A 63 -10.38 -6.06 -6.30
CA THR A 63 -10.47 -7.54 -6.42
C THR A 63 -11.84 -8.04 -6.86
N THR A 64 -12.86 -7.19 -6.95
CA THR A 64 -14.20 -7.60 -7.35
C THR A 64 -14.33 -7.52 -8.86
N PRO A 65 -14.57 -8.65 -9.57
CA PRO A 65 -14.81 -8.62 -11.00
C PRO A 65 -16.16 -8.00 -11.32
N CYS A 66 -16.23 -7.24 -12.39
CA CYS A 66 -17.47 -6.70 -12.93
C CYS A 66 -18.35 -7.79 -13.51
N ARG A 67 -19.67 -7.58 -13.45
CA ARG A 67 -20.68 -8.40 -14.12
C ARG A 67 -21.55 -7.48 -14.99
N ASP A 68 -22.07 -8.01 -16.07
CA ASP A 68 -22.92 -7.24 -16.97
C ASP A 68 -24.14 -6.63 -16.23
N GLY A 69 -24.42 -5.37 -16.51
CA GLY A 69 -25.51 -4.62 -15.86
C GLY A 69 -25.22 -4.18 -14.41
N MET A 70 -23.99 -4.33 -13.90
CA MET A 70 -23.63 -3.91 -12.54
C MET A 70 -23.71 -2.39 -12.39
N GLU A 71 -24.41 -1.92 -11.35
CA GLU A 71 -24.49 -0.51 -10.97
C GLU A 71 -23.56 -0.26 -9.76
N ILE A 72 -22.60 0.65 -9.91
CA ILE A 72 -21.52 0.91 -8.98
C ILE A 72 -21.53 2.37 -8.54
N SER A 73 -21.42 2.60 -7.22
CA SER A 73 -21.21 3.95 -6.68
C SER A 73 -19.87 4.05 -5.96
N THR A 74 -19.03 4.99 -6.40
CA THR A 74 -17.76 5.34 -5.75
C THR A 74 -17.93 6.40 -4.66
N GLU A 75 -19.10 7.06 -4.60
CA GLU A 75 -19.40 8.15 -3.66
C GLU A 75 -20.28 7.72 -2.48
N ASP A 76 -20.51 6.41 -2.30
CA ASP A 76 -21.35 5.88 -1.22
C ASP A 76 -20.80 6.24 0.16
N ALA A 77 -21.67 6.72 1.05
CA ALA A 77 -21.29 7.20 2.37
C ALA A 77 -20.72 6.11 3.29
N ILE A 78 -21.17 4.85 3.16
CA ILE A 78 -20.68 3.74 3.97
C ILE A 78 -19.30 3.33 3.45
N ALA A 79 -19.14 3.19 2.13
CA ALA A 79 -17.87 2.88 1.50
C ALA A 79 -16.80 3.94 1.84
N ARG A 80 -17.15 5.23 1.72
CA ARG A 80 -16.29 6.34 2.12
C ARG A 80 -15.91 6.27 3.60
N ARG A 81 -16.85 6.00 4.49
CA ARG A 81 -16.58 5.87 5.94
C ARG A 81 -15.57 4.76 6.22
N VAL A 82 -15.69 3.62 5.54
CA VAL A 82 -14.72 2.53 5.68
C VAL A 82 -13.32 3.00 5.25
N ALA A 83 -13.20 3.63 4.07
CA ALA A 83 -11.92 4.14 3.57
C ALA A 83 -11.27 5.14 4.54
N VAL A 84 -12.05 6.13 5.01
CA VAL A 84 -11.60 7.13 6.00
C VAL A 84 -11.14 6.45 7.29
N SER A 85 -11.95 5.53 7.84
CA SER A 85 -11.60 4.85 9.09
C SER A 85 -10.33 4.00 8.98
N VAL A 86 -10.12 3.32 7.85
CA VAL A 86 -8.89 2.56 7.61
C VAL A 86 -7.68 3.50 7.52
N VAL A 87 -7.79 4.62 6.80
CA VAL A 87 -6.69 5.58 6.70
C VAL A 87 -6.37 6.20 8.06
N GLU A 88 -7.39 6.55 8.87
CA GLU A 88 -7.17 7.05 10.23
C GLU A 88 -6.46 6.01 11.13
N LEU A 89 -6.83 4.73 11.05
CA LEU A 89 -6.14 3.66 11.80
C LEU A 89 -4.69 3.53 11.35
N VAL A 90 -4.43 3.55 10.05
CA VAL A 90 -3.07 3.50 9.51
C VAL A 90 -2.24 4.69 10.00
N LEU A 91 -2.80 5.91 9.92
CA LEU A 91 -2.10 7.12 10.39
C LEU A 91 -1.84 7.10 11.91
N SER A 92 -2.71 6.44 12.69
CA SER A 92 -2.53 6.35 14.14
C SER A 92 -1.35 5.47 14.58
N GLU A 93 -0.85 4.63 13.70
CA GLU A 93 0.29 3.73 13.95
C GLU A 93 1.62 4.29 13.41
N LEU A 94 1.59 5.42 12.69
CA LEU A 94 2.80 6.06 12.17
C LEU A 94 3.46 6.98 13.20
N PRO A 95 4.79 7.10 13.22
CA PRO A 95 5.52 7.97 14.15
C PRO A 95 5.29 9.45 13.89
N ALA A 96 4.93 9.82 12.66
CA ALA A 96 4.65 11.18 12.22
C ALA A 96 3.73 11.19 11.00
N ALA A 97 3.24 12.37 10.62
CA ALA A 97 2.49 12.53 9.38
C ALA A 97 3.31 12.05 8.17
N PRO A 98 2.71 11.31 7.23
CA PRO A 98 3.41 10.83 6.05
C PRO A 98 3.89 12.00 5.17
N ALA A 99 5.03 11.83 4.52
CA ALA A 99 5.58 12.85 3.63
C ALA A 99 4.60 13.15 2.47
N ALA A 100 4.42 14.43 2.13
CA ALA A 100 3.37 14.90 1.22
C ALA A 100 3.40 14.27 -0.19
N HIS A 101 4.55 13.76 -0.62
CA HIS A 101 4.71 13.10 -1.92
C HIS A 101 4.28 11.64 -1.92
N THR A 102 4.07 11.01 -0.76
CA THR A 102 3.68 9.60 -0.64
C THR A 102 2.24 9.36 -1.08
N GLU A 103 1.95 8.16 -1.59
CA GLU A 103 0.57 7.78 -1.94
C GLU A 103 -0.36 7.84 -0.73
N LEU A 104 0.13 7.44 0.47
CA LEU A 104 -0.67 7.52 1.69
C LEU A 104 -1.09 8.95 2.03
N ALA A 105 -0.17 9.92 1.94
CA ALA A 105 -0.49 11.32 2.18
C ALA A 105 -1.52 11.85 1.17
N GLN A 106 -1.37 11.52 -0.10
CA GLN A 106 -2.30 11.92 -1.16
C GLN A 106 -3.70 11.30 -0.97
N VAL A 107 -3.77 10.05 -0.53
CA VAL A 107 -5.05 9.37 -0.22
C VAL A 107 -5.70 10.02 1.01
N ALA A 108 -4.95 10.30 2.06
CA ALA A 108 -5.44 10.96 3.26
C ALA A 108 -6.00 12.36 2.94
N ASP A 109 -5.27 13.16 2.16
CA ASP A 109 -5.70 14.50 1.74
C ASP A 109 -7.00 14.45 0.94
N ARG A 110 -7.09 13.60 -0.09
CA ARG A 110 -8.30 13.47 -0.92
C ARG A 110 -9.51 12.92 -0.17
N LEU A 111 -9.31 12.12 0.86
CA LEU A 111 -10.36 11.66 1.76
C LEU A 111 -10.72 12.71 2.82
N ALA A 112 -9.98 13.82 2.89
CA ALA A 112 -10.07 14.85 3.93
C ALA A 112 -9.85 14.29 5.35
N VAL A 113 -8.93 13.34 5.47
CA VAL A 113 -8.45 12.83 6.77
C VAL A 113 -7.36 13.78 7.24
N THR A 114 -7.72 14.71 8.12
CA THR A 114 -6.85 15.76 8.63
C THR A 114 -6.84 15.76 10.16
N GLY A 115 -5.72 16.19 10.75
CA GLY A 115 -5.58 16.30 12.20
C GLY A 115 -5.14 15.01 12.87
N GLU A 116 -5.31 14.95 14.19
CA GLU A 116 -4.97 13.77 14.98
C GLU A 116 -5.96 12.65 14.71
N PRO A 117 -5.48 11.39 14.59
CA PRO A 117 -6.35 10.23 14.44
C PRO A 117 -7.36 10.11 15.59
N ARG A 118 -8.58 9.70 15.27
CA ARG A 118 -9.65 9.51 16.29
C ARG A 118 -9.34 8.39 17.29
N TRP A 119 -8.49 7.45 16.89
CA TRP A 119 -8.10 6.32 17.74
C TRP A 119 -6.67 6.50 18.22
N PRO A 120 -6.41 6.22 19.49
CA PRO A 120 -5.04 6.13 19.96
C PRO A 120 -4.36 4.95 19.27
N GLY A 121 -3.26 5.23 18.62
CA GLY A 121 -2.40 4.22 18.00
C GLY A 121 -1.16 3.95 18.83
N THR A 122 -0.43 2.94 18.44
CA THR A 122 0.88 2.62 18.99
C THR A 122 1.83 2.46 17.80
N VAL A 123 2.93 3.21 17.80
CA VAL A 123 3.96 3.08 16.77
C VAL A 123 4.65 1.73 16.89
N HIS A 124 4.95 1.11 15.77
CA HIS A 124 5.70 -0.13 15.73
C HIS A 124 7.17 0.14 16.09
N GLU A 125 7.62 -0.39 17.21
CA GLU A 125 9.02 -0.36 17.61
C GLU A 125 9.76 -1.53 16.96
N VAL A 126 10.23 -1.32 15.74
CA VAL A 126 10.98 -2.32 14.98
C VAL A 126 12.34 -1.76 14.59
N GLU A 127 13.36 -2.58 14.67
CA GLU A 127 14.71 -2.18 14.28
C GLU A 127 14.78 -1.92 12.77
N HIS A 128 15.34 -0.78 12.38
CA HIS A 128 15.51 -0.41 10.98
C HIS A 128 16.61 -1.22 10.31
N ASP A 129 16.45 -1.59 9.05
CA ASP A 129 17.48 -2.26 8.26
C ASP A 129 18.14 -1.31 7.25
N TYR A 130 19.31 -0.82 7.59
CA TYR A 130 20.16 0.03 6.75
C TYR A 130 21.40 -0.69 6.21
N ARG A 131 21.48 -2.01 6.30
CA ARG A 131 22.68 -2.78 5.91
C ARG A 131 22.78 -2.96 4.40
N HIS A 132 21.70 -2.74 3.66
CA HIS A 132 21.72 -2.83 2.21
C HIS A 132 22.44 -1.61 1.60
N PRO A 133 23.30 -1.78 0.57
CA PRO A 133 24.05 -0.66 -0.01
C PRO A 133 23.20 0.37 -0.76
N TYR A 134 22.03 0.00 -1.25
CA TYR A 134 21.18 0.85 -2.10
C TYR A 134 19.77 1.06 -1.56
N LEU A 135 19.35 0.34 -0.54
CA LEU A 135 18.00 0.40 0.01
C LEU A 135 18.03 0.63 1.51
N ALA A 136 17.14 1.48 1.99
CA ALA A 136 16.86 1.66 3.41
C ALA A 136 15.45 1.16 3.71
N PHE A 137 15.26 0.53 4.87
CA PHE A 137 13.95 0.09 5.34
C PHE A 137 13.64 0.70 6.71
N GLU A 138 12.76 1.69 6.70
CA GLU A 138 12.18 2.36 7.87
C GLU A 138 10.90 1.61 8.28
N HIS A 139 11.03 0.60 9.10
CA HIS A 139 9.92 -0.31 9.43
C HIS A 139 8.74 0.39 10.11
N GLU A 140 8.98 1.46 10.85
CA GLU A 140 7.94 2.25 11.51
C GLU A 140 7.00 2.98 10.54
N LEU A 141 7.41 3.16 9.27
CA LEU A 141 6.56 3.71 8.21
C LEU A 141 5.78 2.63 7.45
N CYS A 142 6.02 1.36 7.76
CA CYS A 142 5.42 0.24 7.05
C CYS A 142 3.97 0.02 7.48
N ILE A 143 3.04 0.09 6.53
CA ILE A 143 1.61 -0.16 6.72
C ILE A 143 1.19 -1.60 6.38
N SER A 144 2.14 -2.51 6.26
CA SER A 144 1.92 -3.93 5.95
C SER A 144 1.05 -4.18 4.70
N CYS A 145 1.12 -3.31 3.71
CA CYS A 145 0.30 -3.40 2.49
C CYS A 145 0.69 -4.58 1.57
N GLY A 146 1.87 -5.16 1.74
CA GLY A 146 2.38 -6.30 1.00
C GLY A 146 2.80 -6.01 -0.45
N ARG A 147 2.82 -4.75 -0.91
CA ARG A 147 3.22 -4.42 -2.30
C ARG A 147 4.68 -4.78 -2.56
N CYS A 148 5.59 -4.46 -1.64
CA CYS A 148 7.02 -4.76 -1.77
C CYS A 148 7.30 -6.27 -1.83
N VAL A 149 6.60 -7.07 -1.02
CA VAL A 149 6.72 -8.54 -1.05
C VAL A 149 6.30 -9.07 -2.41
N ARG A 150 5.14 -8.63 -2.91
CA ARG A 150 4.63 -9.06 -4.22
C ARG A 150 5.45 -8.51 -5.39
N ALA A 151 5.98 -7.29 -5.30
CA ALA A 151 6.91 -6.77 -6.32
C ALA A 151 8.18 -7.62 -6.39
N CYS A 152 8.69 -8.05 -5.25
CA CYS A 152 9.86 -8.92 -5.18
C CYS A 152 9.60 -10.32 -5.75
N ASP A 153 8.37 -10.85 -5.56
CA ASP A 153 7.93 -12.15 -6.05
C ASP A 153 7.45 -12.07 -7.52
N GLU A 154 6.38 -11.31 -7.78
CA GLU A 154 5.66 -11.33 -9.06
C GLU A 154 6.38 -10.56 -10.17
N VAL A 155 7.06 -9.46 -9.84
CA VAL A 155 7.72 -8.59 -10.83
C VAL A 155 9.17 -9.00 -11.04
N GLN A 156 9.92 -9.24 -9.95
CA GLN A 156 11.35 -9.52 -10.02
C GLN A 156 11.67 -11.02 -9.93
N GLY A 157 10.87 -11.82 -9.22
CA GLY A 157 11.14 -13.25 -9.00
C GLY A 157 12.31 -13.53 -8.06
N ALA A 158 12.70 -12.58 -7.21
CA ALA A 158 13.85 -12.72 -6.30
C ALA A 158 13.49 -13.32 -4.93
N PHE A 159 12.22 -13.24 -4.50
CA PHE A 159 11.70 -13.77 -3.24
C PHE A 159 12.51 -13.34 -2.00
N ALA A 160 13.08 -12.13 -2.05
CA ALA A 160 13.92 -11.63 -0.98
C ALA A 160 13.14 -11.08 0.22
N LEU A 161 11.88 -10.66 0.00
CA LEU A 161 11.02 -10.12 1.03
C LEU A 161 9.90 -11.09 1.38
N THR A 162 9.55 -11.15 2.67
CA THR A 162 8.44 -11.95 3.17
C THR A 162 7.69 -11.24 4.29
N ALA A 163 6.41 -11.54 4.48
CA ALA A 163 5.65 -11.10 5.63
C ALA A 163 5.84 -12.09 6.78
N THR A 164 6.17 -11.59 7.96
CA THR A 164 6.35 -12.36 9.19
C THR A 164 5.45 -11.86 10.29
N GLY A 165 5.32 -12.62 11.39
CA GLY A 165 4.47 -12.24 12.50
C GLY A 165 2.97 -12.34 12.20
N ARG A 166 2.15 -11.74 13.06
CA ARG A 166 0.69 -11.68 12.93
C ARG A 166 0.11 -10.56 13.78
N GLY A 167 -1.09 -10.07 13.39
CA GLY A 167 -1.75 -8.97 14.09
C GLY A 167 -0.88 -7.72 14.12
N PHE A 168 -0.82 -7.02 15.25
CA PHE A 168 0.02 -5.84 15.42
C PHE A 168 1.52 -6.13 15.23
N GLY A 169 1.99 -7.34 15.51
CA GLY A 169 3.37 -7.77 15.28
C GLY A 169 3.65 -8.25 13.84
N ALA A 170 2.73 -8.04 12.88
CA ALA A 170 3.00 -8.34 11.47
C ALA A 170 4.01 -7.35 10.91
N ASN A 171 5.02 -7.89 10.21
CA ASN A 171 6.12 -7.09 9.66
C ASN A 171 6.58 -7.68 8.32
N VAL A 172 7.28 -6.88 7.54
CA VAL A 172 7.99 -7.33 6.34
C VAL A 172 9.46 -7.45 6.67
N THR A 173 10.03 -8.62 6.39
CA THR A 173 11.44 -8.89 6.61
C THR A 173 12.12 -9.36 5.33
N ALA A 174 13.45 -9.25 5.27
CA ALA A 174 14.24 -9.78 4.19
C ALA A 174 14.79 -11.16 4.56
N GLY A 175 14.75 -12.10 3.64
CA GLY A 175 15.16 -13.49 3.85
C GLY A 175 14.32 -14.17 4.94
N LEU A 176 15.00 -14.95 5.78
CA LEU A 176 14.45 -15.54 6.99
C LEU A 176 14.88 -14.71 8.22
N ASP A 177 14.57 -13.41 8.19
CA ASP A 177 14.98 -12.45 9.22
C ASP A 177 16.50 -12.19 9.28
N SER A 178 17.17 -12.38 8.16
CA SER A 178 18.63 -12.16 8.03
C SER A 178 19.00 -10.74 7.60
N GLY A 179 18.01 -9.94 7.19
CA GLY A 179 18.18 -8.60 6.63
C GLY A 179 18.45 -8.60 5.12
N PHE A 180 18.36 -7.43 4.51
CA PHE A 180 18.45 -7.27 3.06
C PHE A 180 19.78 -7.79 2.48
N ARG A 181 20.90 -7.48 3.12
CA ARG A 181 22.23 -7.83 2.60
C ARG A 181 22.45 -9.33 2.46
N ASP A 182 21.89 -10.10 3.39
CA ASP A 182 22.12 -11.55 3.48
C ASP A 182 20.97 -12.36 2.88
N SER A 183 20.03 -11.67 2.21
CA SER A 183 18.90 -12.27 1.50
C SER A 183 19.22 -12.53 0.01
N THR A 184 18.25 -13.08 -0.72
CA THR A 184 18.32 -13.27 -2.19
C THR A 184 18.09 -11.97 -2.97
N CYS A 185 18.19 -10.78 -2.32
CA CYS A 185 17.97 -9.49 -2.93
C CYS A 185 18.96 -9.22 -4.07
N VAL A 186 18.44 -8.82 -5.22
CA VAL A 186 19.23 -8.48 -6.42
C VAL A 186 19.33 -6.96 -6.64
N SER A 187 18.96 -6.15 -5.64
CA SER A 187 19.06 -4.67 -5.66
C SER A 187 18.31 -4.01 -6.82
N CYS A 188 17.16 -4.54 -7.23
CA CYS A 188 16.42 -4.04 -8.39
C CYS A 188 15.57 -2.77 -8.11
N GLY A 189 15.35 -2.38 -6.84
CA GLY A 189 14.55 -1.21 -6.46
C GLY A 189 13.02 -1.40 -6.53
N ALA A 190 12.49 -2.47 -7.12
CA ALA A 190 11.05 -2.66 -7.33
C ALA A 190 10.20 -2.54 -6.04
N CYS A 191 10.76 -2.90 -4.88
CA CYS A 191 10.10 -2.76 -3.58
C CYS A 191 9.99 -1.29 -3.14
N ALA A 192 11.03 -0.48 -3.38
CA ALA A 192 11.00 0.96 -3.10
C ALA A 192 10.03 1.68 -4.04
N ASP A 193 10.11 1.39 -5.34
CA ASP A 193 9.28 1.99 -6.38
C ASP A 193 7.76 1.77 -6.17
N THR A 194 7.37 0.68 -5.51
CA THR A 194 5.97 0.38 -5.21
C THR A 194 5.52 0.81 -3.81
N CYS A 195 6.42 1.26 -2.92
CA CYS A 195 6.07 1.54 -1.52
C CYS A 195 5.17 2.78 -1.40
N PRO A 196 3.96 2.69 -0.82
CA PRO A 196 3.04 3.83 -0.74
C PRO A 196 3.35 4.81 0.41
N THR A 197 4.38 4.52 1.23
CA THR A 197 4.72 5.28 2.45
C THR A 197 6.19 5.64 2.57
N ASP A 198 7.00 5.26 1.59
CA ASP A 198 8.47 5.35 1.64
C ASP A 198 9.11 4.57 2.81
N ALA A 199 8.41 3.56 3.33
CA ALA A 199 9.03 2.64 4.28
C ALA A 199 10.28 1.95 3.68
N ILE A 200 10.27 1.67 2.37
CA ILE A 200 11.46 1.25 1.63
C ILE A 200 11.79 2.34 0.62
N THR A 201 13.02 2.83 0.66
CA THR A 201 13.53 3.88 -0.24
C THR A 201 14.87 3.49 -0.85
N GLU A 202 15.16 4.04 -2.01
CA GLU A 202 16.50 4.00 -2.59
C GLU A 202 17.38 5.05 -1.91
N ILE A 203 18.62 4.68 -1.60
CA ILE A 203 19.61 5.60 -1.06
C ILE A 203 20.68 5.87 -2.12
N THR A 204 21.12 7.12 -2.22
CA THR A 204 22.29 7.44 -3.03
C THR A 204 23.57 6.90 -2.35
N LEU A 205 24.61 6.66 -3.14
CA LEU A 205 25.91 6.25 -2.59
C LEU A 205 26.46 7.27 -1.58
N LEU A 206 26.18 8.55 -1.76
CA LEU A 206 26.60 9.63 -0.86
C LEU A 206 25.86 9.53 0.48
N ASP A 207 24.53 9.38 0.45
CA ASP A 207 23.72 9.20 1.67
C ASP A 207 24.12 7.93 2.43
N GLY A 208 24.46 6.86 1.71
CA GLY A 208 24.96 5.61 2.27
C GLY A 208 26.30 5.78 3.00
N LEU A 209 27.19 6.60 2.48
CA LEU A 209 28.48 6.92 3.13
C LEU A 209 28.30 7.76 4.39
N GLU A 210 27.41 8.77 4.37
CA GLU A 210 27.10 9.60 5.52
C GLU A 210 26.42 8.81 6.65
N ARG A 211 25.47 7.93 6.31
CA ARG A 211 24.79 7.05 7.28
C ARG A 211 25.73 6.05 7.92
N ASN A 212 26.68 5.48 7.17
CA ASN A 212 27.70 4.57 7.69
C ASN A 212 28.72 5.30 8.59
N GLY A 213 29.15 6.51 8.21
CA GLY A 213 30.02 7.34 9.05
C GLY A 213 29.40 7.73 10.38
N SER A 214 28.09 7.99 10.41
CA SER A 214 27.36 8.31 11.65
C SER A 214 27.20 7.11 12.60
N ARG A 215 27.29 5.88 12.09
CA ARG A 215 27.20 4.64 12.88
C ARG A 215 28.48 4.28 13.60
N GLU A 216 29.65 4.49 12.97
CA GLU A 216 30.93 4.28 13.64
C GLU A 216 31.10 5.21 14.85
N GLN A 217 30.49 6.41 14.81
CA GLN A 217 30.50 7.36 15.94
C GLN A 217 29.54 6.99 17.08
N ARG A 218 28.53 6.16 16.86
CA ARG A 218 27.57 5.71 17.90
C ARG A 218 27.93 4.36 18.52
N ALA A 219 28.92 3.67 17.96
CA ALA A 219 29.40 2.38 18.44
C ALA A 219 30.69 2.50 19.34
N LEU A 220 31.10 3.73 19.64
CA LEU A 220 32.14 4.11 20.63
C LEU A 220 31.50 4.81 21.83
#